data_1a4938b4a346da5fe9bacbfa128d3f86
#
_entry.id   1a4938b4a346da5fe9bacbfa128d3f86
#
_cell.length_a   1.000
_cell.length_b   1.000
_cell.length_c   1.000
_cell.angle_alpha   90.00
_cell.angle_beta   90.00
_cell.angle_gamma   90.00
#
_symmetry.space_group_name_H-M   'P 1'
#
loop_
_entity.id
_entity.type
_entity.pdbx_description
1 polymer ?
#
loop_
_entity_poly.entity_id
_entity_poly.type
_entity_poly.pdbx_seq_one_letter_code
_entity_poly.pdbx_strand_id
1 'polypeptide(L)'
;MKSIIASGLLLGMAHGAAIAGPYVNVENNAGFTGSDFTSQATDFHVGYEAEGVFGSWGIQGGPSVIVPDGGEQETLLTGKVFGSVAATEKLSVYGEISATFDDTNSYGTKAGLKYSF
;
A
#
# COMPACT_ATOMS: atom_id res chain seq x y z
N MET A 1 11.77 -5.69 0.24
CA MET A 1 12.39 -5.25 -0.36
C MET A 1 12.13 -4.17 -1.16
N LYS A 2 11.67 -4.23 -2.22
CA LYS A 2 11.32 -3.22 -3.01
C LYS A 2 10.31 -2.42 -2.41
N SER A 3 9.42 -2.97 -1.73
CA SER A 3 8.42 -2.19 -1.05
C SER A 3 9.06 -1.32 0.00
N ILE A 4 10.21 -1.68 0.45
CA ILE A 4 10.92 -0.89 1.39
C ILE A 4 11.37 0.41 0.80
N ILE A 5 11.76 0.38 -0.44
CA ILE A 5 12.18 1.59 -1.10
C ILE A 5 11.01 2.53 -1.26
N ALA A 6 9.88 2.00 -1.65
CA ALA A 6 8.70 2.82 -1.80
C ALA A 6 8.28 3.41 -0.46
N SER A 7 8.36 2.61 0.59
CA SER A 7 8.00 3.09 1.89
C SER A 7 8.94 4.17 2.38
N GLY A 8 10.21 3.99 2.10
CA GLY A 8 11.18 5.00 2.49
C GLY A 8 10.93 6.31 1.81
N LEU A 9 10.53 6.26 0.57
CA LEU A 9 10.23 7.44 -0.17
C LEU A 9 9.02 8.14 0.41
N LEU A 10 7.99 7.38 0.74
CA LEU A 10 6.81 7.95 1.33
C LEU A 10 7.11 8.59 2.67
N LEU A 11 7.93 7.95 3.47
CA LEU A 11 8.29 8.50 4.74
C LEU A 11 9.07 9.79 4.56
N GLY A 12 9.94 9.81 3.60
CA GLY A 12 10.68 11.01 3.32
C GLY A 12 9.80 12.16 2.94
N MET A 13 8.76 11.87 2.22
CA MET A 13 7.86 12.92 1.84
C MET A 13 6.97 13.36 2.98
N ALA A 14 6.63 12.45 3.83
CA ALA A 14 5.77 12.76 4.93
C ALA A 14 6.45 13.49 6.02
N HIS A 15 7.77 13.53 5.99
CA HIS A 15 8.48 14.07 6.98
C HIS A 15 8.29 15.46 7.21
N GLY A 16 7.94 16.13 6.51
CA GLY A 16 7.99 17.48 6.62
C GLY A 16 6.92 18.15 7.32
N ALA A 17 5.82 17.63 7.49
CA ALA A 17 4.79 18.36 8.13
C ALA A 17 3.52 17.63 8.11
N ALA A 18 2.61 18.01 8.93
CA ALA A 18 1.28 17.54 8.88
C ALA A 18 0.73 17.94 7.54
N ILE A 19 0.48 17.00 6.70
CA ILE A 19 0.10 17.29 5.36
C ILE A 19 -1.11 16.53 4.96
N ALA A 20 -1.94 17.20 4.22
CA ALA A 20 -3.02 16.56 3.52
C ALA A 20 -2.75 16.82 2.05
N GLY A 21 -2.77 15.80 1.25
CA GLY A 21 -2.52 16.02 -0.16
C GLY A 21 -2.62 14.78 -1.01
N PRO A 22 -2.77 14.99 -2.32
CA PRO A 22 -2.82 13.90 -3.27
C PRO A 22 -1.43 13.36 -3.56
N TYR A 23 -1.37 12.10 -3.97
CA TYR A 23 -0.11 11.49 -4.37
C TYR A 23 -0.35 10.45 -5.44
N VAL A 24 0.72 10.05 -6.09
CA VAL A 24 0.71 8.98 -7.05
C VAL A 24 1.67 7.93 -6.56
N ASN A 25 1.28 6.68 -6.64
CA ASN A 25 2.11 5.59 -6.19
C ASN A 25 2.18 4.54 -7.30
N VAL A 26 3.39 4.13 -7.64
CA VAL A 26 3.61 3.04 -8.58
C VAL A 26 4.41 1.99 -7.84
N GLU A 27 3.86 0.79 -7.80
CA GLU A 27 4.48 -0.26 -7.02
C GLU A 27 4.48 -1.56 -7.81
N ASN A 28 5.57 -2.28 -7.78
CA ASN A 28 5.66 -3.56 -8.43
C ASN A 28 5.91 -4.63 -7.37
N ASN A 29 5.10 -5.67 -7.39
CA ASN A 29 5.22 -6.78 -6.48
C ASN A 29 5.40 -8.05 -7.29
N ALA A 30 6.46 -8.78 -7.05
CA ALA A 30 6.74 -10.01 -7.77
C ALA A 30 6.82 -11.16 -6.77
N GLY A 31 6.30 -12.29 -7.16
CA GLY A 31 6.32 -13.48 -6.34
C GLY A 31 7.21 -14.55 -6.95
N PHE A 32 7.86 -15.29 -6.10
CA PHE A 32 8.74 -16.38 -6.52
C PHE A 32 8.54 -17.56 -5.60
N THR A 33 8.71 -18.76 -6.15
CA THR A 33 8.75 -19.95 -5.33
C THR A 33 10.12 -20.55 -5.58
N GLY A 34 10.98 -20.51 -4.58
CA GLY A 34 12.37 -20.85 -4.78
C GLY A 34 12.99 -19.82 -5.71
N SER A 35 13.53 -20.26 -6.83
CA SER A 35 14.07 -19.35 -7.82
C SER A 35 13.11 -19.16 -8.99
N ASP A 36 11.91 -19.75 -8.91
CA ASP A 36 10.95 -19.68 -9.99
C ASP A 36 10.00 -18.50 -9.82
N PHE A 37 9.91 -17.70 -10.85
CA PHE A 37 8.96 -16.58 -10.89
C PHE A 37 7.53 -17.10 -11.00
N THR A 38 6.63 -16.62 -10.18
CA THR A 38 5.24 -17.06 -10.25
C THR A 38 4.32 -15.99 -10.85
N SER A 39 4.49 -14.74 -10.45
CA SER A 39 3.67 -13.68 -10.99
C SER A 39 4.21 -12.33 -10.54
N GLN A 40 3.76 -11.29 -11.21
CA GLN A 40 4.05 -9.94 -10.74
C GLN A 40 2.84 -9.05 -10.96
N ALA A 41 2.70 -8.07 -10.15
CA ALA A 41 1.64 -7.09 -10.25
C ALA A 41 2.25 -5.70 -10.16
N THR A 42 1.83 -4.82 -11.04
CA THR A 42 2.26 -3.42 -11.01
C THR A 42 1.03 -2.57 -10.78
N ASP A 43 1.02 -1.85 -9.68
CA ASP A 43 -0.10 -1.01 -9.30
C ASP A 43 0.19 0.43 -9.66
N PHE A 44 -0.79 1.06 -10.30
CA PHE A 44 -0.72 2.47 -10.63
C PHE A 44 -1.86 3.14 -9.88
N HIS A 45 -1.56 3.71 -8.73
CA HIS A 45 -2.60 4.27 -7.87
C HIS A 45 -2.45 5.77 -7.72
N VAL A 46 -3.57 6.43 -7.60
CA VAL A 46 -3.61 7.82 -7.15
C VAL A 46 -4.28 7.79 -5.80
N GLY A 47 -3.88 8.64 -4.92
CA GLY A 47 -4.41 8.63 -3.58
C GLY A 47 -4.36 9.98 -2.92
N TYR A 48 -4.84 9.99 -1.71
CA TYR A 48 -4.86 11.19 -0.89
C TYR A 48 -4.55 10.75 0.53
N GLU A 49 -3.67 11.47 1.19
CA GLU A 49 -3.36 11.15 2.57
C GLU A 49 -3.31 12.40 3.41
N ALA A 50 -3.58 12.23 4.67
CA ALA A 50 -3.60 13.32 5.62
C ALA A 50 -2.96 12.87 6.92
N GLU A 51 -2.31 13.80 7.58
CA GLU A 51 -1.67 13.57 8.84
C GLU A 51 -2.19 14.53 9.85
N GLY A 52 -2.48 14.05 11.03
CA GLY A 52 -2.95 14.89 12.11
C GLY A 52 -2.12 14.67 13.35
N VAL A 53 -2.56 15.27 14.44
CA VAL A 53 -1.84 15.23 15.70
C VAL A 53 -1.72 13.80 16.21
N PHE A 54 -2.78 13.02 16.06
CA PHE A 54 -2.80 11.68 16.63
C PHE A 54 -2.47 10.56 15.65
N GLY A 55 -2.36 10.86 14.39
CA GLY A 55 -2.09 9.81 13.43
C GLY A 55 -2.32 10.26 12.00
N SER A 56 -2.36 9.29 11.12
CA SER A 56 -2.48 9.55 9.70
C SER A 56 -3.49 8.61 9.08
N TRP A 57 -3.99 8.96 7.92
CA TRP A 57 -4.88 8.10 7.16
C TRP A 57 -4.72 8.40 5.68
N GLY A 58 -5.11 7.45 4.87
CA GLY A 58 -5.05 7.65 3.44
C GLY A 58 -5.95 6.68 2.70
N ILE A 59 -6.19 7.02 1.45
CA ILE A 59 -6.96 6.18 0.55
C ILE A 59 -6.31 6.26 -0.82
N GLN A 60 -6.22 5.14 -1.50
CA GLN A 60 -5.68 5.14 -2.84
C GLN A 60 -6.35 4.07 -3.69
N GLY A 61 -6.32 4.26 -5.00
CA GLY A 61 -6.90 3.30 -5.91
C GLY A 61 -6.41 3.54 -7.33
N GLY A 62 -6.63 2.54 -8.16
CA GLY A 62 -6.26 2.59 -9.56
C GLY A 62 -6.07 1.20 -10.12
N PRO A 63 -5.63 1.12 -11.38
CA PRO A 63 -5.44 -0.17 -12.04
C PRO A 63 -4.21 -0.91 -11.54
N SER A 64 -4.31 -2.22 -11.53
CA SER A 64 -3.21 -3.11 -11.20
C SER A 64 -3.05 -4.07 -12.37
N VAL A 65 -1.87 -4.11 -12.94
CA VAL A 65 -1.57 -4.99 -14.07
C VAL A 65 -0.88 -6.22 -13.53
N ILE A 66 -1.48 -7.37 -13.75
CA ILE A 66 -0.98 -8.63 -13.22
C ILE A 66 -0.48 -9.48 -14.36
N VAL A 67 0.75 -9.96 -14.24
CA VAL A 67 1.38 -10.80 -15.24
C VAL A 67 1.80 -12.11 -14.58
N PRO A 68 1.01 -13.17 -14.73
CA PRO A 68 1.38 -14.45 -14.17
C PRO A 68 2.41 -15.14 -15.07
N ASP A 69 3.16 -16.08 -14.49
CA ASP A 69 4.14 -16.82 -15.26
C ASP A 69 3.39 -17.75 -16.23
N GLY A 70 3.61 -17.55 -17.50
CA GLY A 70 2.99 -18.38 -18.52
C GLY A 70 1.53 -18.07 -18.79
N GLY A 71 0.96 -17.10 -18.13
CA GLY A 71 -0.44 -16.76 -18.32
C GLY A 71 -0.61 -15.43 -19.04
N GLU A 72 -1.86 -15.03 -19.19
CA GLU A 72 -2.17 -13.79 -19.87
C GLU A 72 -2.17 -12.63 -18.88
N GLN A 73 -1.75 -11.49 -19.36
CA GLN A 73 -1.77 -10.27 -18.58
C GLN A 73 -3.22 -9.87 -18.28
N GLU A 74 -3.45 -9.42 -17.07
CA GLU A 74 -4.77 -9.02 -16.65
C GLU A 74 -4.69 -7.67 -15.95
N THR A 75 -5.70 -6.85 -16.13
CA THR A 75 -5.76 -5.55 -15.47
C THR A 75 -7.02 -5.52 -14.60
N LEU A 76 -6.82 -5.24 -13.32
CA LEU A 76 -7.91 -5.16 -12.36
C LEU A 76 -7.88 -3.81 -11.68
N LEU A 77 -9.02 -3.40 -11.15
CA LEU A 77 -9.08 -2.18 -10.36
C LEU A 77 -8.89 -2.56 -8.91
N THR A 78 -7.97 -1.88 -8.25
CA THR A 78 -7.67 -2.16 -6.85
C THR A 78 -7.68 -0.86 -6.05
N GLY A 79 -7.80 -0.98 -4.77
CA GLY A 79 -7.77 0.19 -3.90
C GLY A 79 -7.48 -0.22 -2.47
N LYS A 80 -7.12 0.75 -1.66
CA LYS A 80 -6.89 0.51 -0.24
C LYS A 80 -7.13 1.77 0.59
N VAL A 81 -7.52 1.54 1.83
CA VAL A 81 -7.66 2.59 2.83
C VAL A 81 -6.76 2.19 3.98
N PHE A 82 -6.00 3.11 4.49
CA PHE A 82 -5.06 2.80 5.56
C PHE A 82 -5.01 3.91 6.58
N GLY A 83 -4.56 3.56 7.77
CA GLY A 83 -4.44 4.54 8.83
C GLY A 83 -3.53 4.07 9.94
N SER A 84 -3.07 5.01 10.72
CA SER A 84 -2.18 4.74 11.82
C SER A 84 -2.47 5.75 12.94
N VAL A 85 -2.51 5.27 14.16
CA VAL A 85 -2.78 6.11 15.32
C VAL A 85 -1.68 5.87 16.35
N ALA A 86 -1.13 6.95 16.87
CA ALA A 86 -0.12 6.85 17.91
C ALA A 86 -0.78 6.55 19.25
N ALA A 87 -0.41 5.46 19.87
CA ALA A 87 -0.90 5.14 21.19
C ALA A 87 0.01 5.76 22.26
N THR A 88 1.30 5.78 21.98
CA THR A 88 2.28 6.48 22.81
C THR A 88 3.31 7.08 21.88
N GLU A 89 4.33 7.74 22.42
CA GLU A 89 5.38 8.31 21.60
C GLU A 89 6.12 7.24 20.79
N LYS A 90 6.14 6.03 21.27
CA LYS A 90 6.93 4.98 20.64
C LYS A 90 6.08 3.86 20.06
N LEU A 91 4.82 3.80 20.41
CA LEU A 91 3.94 2.74 19.95
C LEU A 91 2.82 3.28 19.10
N SER A 92 2.63 2.70 17.92
CA SER A 92 1.50 3.06 17.08
C SER A 92 0.73 1.82 16.66
N VAL A 93 -0.53 2.04 16.34
CA VAL A 93 -1.42 1.00 15.86
C VAL A 93 -1.76 1.38 14.43
N TYR A 94 -1.67 0.43 13.51
CA TYR A 94 -1.99 0.73 12.12
C TYR A 94 -2.92 -0.34 11.55
N GLY A 95 -3.61 0.04 10.51
CA GLY A 95 -4.50 -0.87 9.82
C GLY A 95 -4.68 -0.50 8.37
N GLU A 96 -5.10 -1.46 7.59
CA GLU A 96 -5.30 -1.28 6.16
C GLU A 96 -6.40 -2.21 5.70
N ILE A 97 -7.26 -1.72 4.82
CA ILE A 97 -8.26 -2.53 4.15
C ILE A 97 -8.00 -2.36 2.66
N SER A 98 -7.85 -3.46 1.95
CA SER A 98 -7.63 -3.42 0.52
C SER A 98 -8.74 -4.16 -0.19
N ALA A 99 -8.96 -3.81 -1.44
CA ALA A 99 -9.99 -4.42 -2.26
C ALA A 99 -9.51 -4.57 -3.69
N THR A 100 -9.94 -5.65 -4.33
CA THR A 100 -9.70 -5.89 -5.74
C THR A 100 -11.07 -6.12 -6.37
N PHE A 101 -11.37 -5.34 -7.39
CA PHE A 101 -12.66 -5.41 -8.06
C PHE A 101 -12.54 -6.18 -9.36
N ASP A 102 -13.28 -7.26 -9.44
CA ASP A 102 -13.28 -8.14 -10.59
C ASP A 102 -14.68 -8.74 -10.65
N ASP A 103 -14.86 -9.86 -11.32
CA ASP A 103 -16.15 -10.56 -11.37
C ASP A 103 -16.59 -10.89 -9.96
N THR A 104 -15.64 -11.28 -9.14
CA THR A 104 -15.88 -11.46 -7.71
C THR A 104 -14.93 -10.55 -6.97
N ASN A 105 -15.47 -9.65 -6.18
CA ASN A 105 -14.63 -8.73 -5.44
C ASN A 105 -13.93 -9.44 -4.30
N SER A 106 -12.67 -9.08 -4.10
CA SER A 106 -11.85 -9.65 -3.04
C SER A 106 -11.43 -8.55 -2.09
N TYR A 107 -11.36 -8.87 -0.82
CA TYR A 107 -11.00 -7.89 0.20
C TYR A 107 -9.94 -8.47 1.11
N GLY A 108 -9.07 -7.61 1.59
CA GLY A 108 -8.04 -8.01 2.53
C GLY A 108 -7.92 -6.99 3.64
N THR A 109 -7.46 -7.42 4.78
CA THR A 109 -7.23 -6.52 5.91
C THR A 109 -5.85 -6.77 6.48
N LYS A 110 -5.31 -5.74 7.07
CA LYS A 110 -4.01 -5.81 7.74
C LYS A 110 -4.10 -4.94 8.98
N ALA A 111 -3.57 -5.42 10.07
CA ALA A 111 -3.52 -4.64 11.30
C ALA A 111 -2.26 -5.00 12.05
N GLY A 112 -1.69 -4.06 12.73
CA GLY A 112 -0.47 -4.33 13.45
C GLY A 112 -0.10 -3.24 14.42
N LEU A 113 0.96 -3.51 15.15
CA LEU A 113 1.53 -2.58 16.09
C LEU A 113 2.96 -2.31 15.65
N LYS A 114 3.39 -1.09 15.84
CA LYS A 114 4.75 -0.72 15.53
C LYS A 114 5.35 -0.04 16.74
N TYR A 115 6.47 -0.54 17.21
CA TYR A 115 7.17 0.04 18.33
C TYR A 115 8.50 0.60 17.84
N SER A 116 8.76 1.85 18.15
CA SER A 116 9.99 2.52 17.71
C SER A 116 10.88 2.75 18.92
N PHE A 117 12.13 2.42 18.78
CA PHE A 117 13.07 2.54 19.88
C PHE A 117 13.76 3.89 19.92
#